data_cbf71aed0519fd5af39ea326eec7d1dd
#
_entry.id   cbf71aed0519fd5af39ea326eec7d1dd
#
_cell.length_a   1.000
_cell.length_b   1.000
_cell.length_c   1.000
_cell.angle_alpha   90.00
_cell.angle_beta   90.00
_cell.angle_gamma   90.00
#
_symmetry.space_group_name_H-M   'P 1'
#
loop_
_entity.id
_entity.type
_entity.pdbx_description
1 polymer ?
#
loop_
_entity_poly.entity_id
_entity_poly.type
_entity_poly.pdbx_seq_one_letter_code
_entity_poly.pdbx_strand_id
1 'polypeptide(L)'
;MEIRRELGIGDDWPWRPGTLSGGEAKRLQIACALATDPDVLVLDEPTNHVDRPTRERIIAALRSYDGIGILVSHDVALIDAAASSCALFERDHVRGHNITVVRVRPGNYSAASMDAQRERAAAAGMARNARRESTRIDAVKEQRDGRRRAR
;
A
#
# COMPACT_ATOMS: atom_id res chain seq x y z
N MET A 1 -16.35 5.90 25.78
CA MET A 1 -17.75 6.10 25.29
C MET A 1 -17.81 6.54 23.81
N GLU A 2 -16.82 7.23 23.33
CA GLU A 2 -16.79 7.78 21.94
C GLU A 2 -16.72 6.68 20.88
N ILE A 3 -15.81 5.73 21.03
CA ILE A 3 -15.58 4.60 20.11
C ILE A 3 -16.84 3.76 19.83
N ARG A 4 -17.63 3.48 20.88
CA ARG A 4 -18.90 2.72 20.71
C ARG A 4 -19.88 3.45 19.81
N ARG A 5 -19.98 4.77 19.95
CA ARG A 5 -20.88 5.61 19.17
C ARG A 5 -20.38 5.74 17.73
N GLU A 6 -19.08 5.97 17.53
CA GLU A 6 -18.47 6.07 16.20
C GLU A 6 -18.65 4.80 15.40
N LEU A 7 -18.35 3.64 15.99
CA LEU A 7 -18.53 2.35 15.34
C LEU A 7 -19.99 1.86 15.34
N GLY A 8 -20.90 2.56 16.02
CA GLY A 8 -22.30 2.19 16.11
C GLY A 8 -22.51 0.81 16.75
N ILE A 9 -21.85 0.58 17.88
CA ILE A 9 -21.94 -0.67 18.62
C ILE A 9 -23.25 -0.71 19.43
N GLY A 10 -24.09 -1.70 19.20
CA GLY A 10 -25.30 -1.95 19.98
C GLY A 10 -25.00 -2.39 21.42
N ASP A 11 -25.87 -2.02 22.37
CA ASP A 11 -25.66 -2.33 23.78
C ASP A 11 -25.71 -3.83 24.07
N ASP A 12 -26.43 -4.58 23.26
CA ASP A 12 -26.64 -6.02 23.38
C ASP A 12 -25.56 -6.87 22.67
N TRP A 13 -24.73 -6.26 21.79
CA TRP A 13 -23.76 -7.00 20.96
C TRP A 13 -22.75 -7.83 21.76
N PRO A 14 -22.19 -7.35 22.89
CA PRO A 14 -21.27 -8.16 23.69
C PRO A 14 -21.89 -9.44 24.25
N TRP A 15 -23.22 -9.46 24.38
CA TRP A 15 -23.97 -10.56 24.97
C TRP A 15 -24.50 -11.57 23.95
N ARG A 16 -24.43 -11.27 22.65
CA ARG A 16 -24.93 -12.14 21.58
C ARG A 16 -23.95 -12.35 20.43
N PRO A 17 -22.67 -12.69 20.69
CA PRO A 17 -21.65 -12.73 19.65
C PRO A 17 -21.97 -13.70 18.51
N GLY A 18 -22.67 -14.80 18.80
CA GLY A 18 -23.04 -15.82 17.81
C GLY A 18 -24.15 -15.42 16.81
N THR A 19 -24.79 -14.25 17.01
CA THR A 19 -25.88 -13.76 16.14
C THR A 19 -25.56 -12.46 15.43
N LEU A 20 -24.33 -11.97 15.57
CA LEU A 20 -23.87 -10.77 14.88
C LEU A 20 -23.67 -11.05 13.39
N SER A 21 -24.04 -10.09 12.56
CA SER A 21 -23.61 -10.08 11.17
C SER A 21 -22.08 -9.89 11.08
N GLY A 22 -21.48 -10.24 9.95
CA GLY A 22 -20.03 -10.08 9.76
C GLY A 22 -19.56 -8.64 9.98
N GLY A 23 -20.33 -7.65 9.52
CA GLY A 23 -20.03 -6.24 9.74
C GLY A 23 -20.16 -5.79 11.20
N GLU A 24 -21.15 -6.30 11.92
CA GLU A 24 -21.32 -6.06 13.37
C GLU A 24 -20.16 -6.68 14.15
N ALA A 25 -19.82 -7.93 13.88
CA ALA A 25 -18.72 -8.63 14.52
C ALA A 25 -17.38 -7.90 14.28
N LYS A 26 -17.11 -7.47 13.04
CA LYS A 26 -15.90 -6.70 12.70
C LYS A 26 -15.83 -5.38 13.47
N ARG A 27 -16.92 -4.61 13.52
CA ARG A 27 -16.99 -3.36 14.29
C ARG A 27 -16.77 -3.59 15.79
N LEU A 28 -17.36 -4.64 16.33
CA LEU A 28 -17.17 -4.99 17.75
C LEU A 28 -15.71 -5.36 18.03
N GLN A 29 -15.07 -6.14 17.18
CA GLN A 29 -13.64 -6.49 17.31
C GLN A 29 -12.75 -5.24 17.32
N ILE A 30 -12.97 -4.32 16.37
CA ILE A 30 -12.21 -3.06 16.28
C ILE A 30 -12.48 -2.20 17.52
N ALA A 31 -13.75 -2.10 17.96
CA ALA A 31 -14.11 -1.35 19.18
C ALA A 31 -13.42 -1.90 20.42
N CYS A 32 -13.36 -3.22 20.58
CA CYS A 32 -12.65 -3.86 21.69
C CYS A 32 -11.15 -3.58 21.65
N ALA A 33 -10.52 -3.64 20.46
CA ALA A 33 -9.12 -3.33 20.31
C ALA A 33 -8.81 -1.87 20.65
N LEU A 34 -9.57 -0.92 20.13
CA LEU A 34 -9.41 0.51 20.43
C LEU A 34 -9.73 0.86 21.89
N ALA A 35 -10.67 0.16 22.52
CA ALA A 35 -11.05 0.41 23.92
C ALA A 35 -9.93 0.06 24.93
N THR A 36 -8.93 -0.72 24.54
CA THR A 36 -7.75 -1.00 25.37
C THR A 36 -6.71 0.11 25.31
N ASP A 37 -6.94 1.15 24.52
CA ASP A 37 -6.03 2.28 24.31
C ASP A 37 -4.59 1.83 24.01
N PRO A 38 -4.38 1.01 22.97
CA PRO A 38 -3.08 0.44 22.70
C PRO A 38 -2.14 1.49 22.08
N ASP A 39 -0.85 1.43 22.39
CA ASP A 39 0.16 2.27 21.72
C ASP A 39 0.32 1.89 20.23
N VAL A 40 0.10 0.61 19.91
CA VAL A 40 0.21 0.06 18.55
C VAL A 40 -1.00 -0.79 18.22
N LEU A 41 -1.68 -0.45 17.15
CA LEU A 41 -2.83 -1.20 16.62
C LEU A 41 -2.48 -1.82 15.26
N VAL A 42 -2.61 -3.15 15.16
CA VAL A 42 -2.39 -3.88 13.90
C VAL A 42 -3.74 -4.40 13.39
N LEU A 43 -4.09 -4.04 12.17
CA LEU A 43 -5.32 -4.45 11.51
C LEU A 43 -5.02 -5.10 10.15
N ASP A 44 -5.54 -6.32 9.99
CA ASP A 44 -5.47 -7.06 8.73
C ASP A 44 -6.85 -7.12 8.10
N GLU A 45 -6.96 -6.53 6.89
CA GLU A 45 -8.18 -6.45 6.08
C GLU A 45 -9.43 -6.04 6.90
N PRO A 46 -9.41 -4.90 7.62
CA PRO A 46 -10.49 -4.52 8.54
C PRO A 46 -11.81 -4.20 7.82
N THR A 47 -11.78 -3.88 6.53
CA THR A 47 -12.97 -3.57 5.73
C THR A 47 -13.37 -4.70 4.78
N ASN A 48 -12.74 -5.88 4.89
CA ASN A 48 -13.08 -7.01 4.03
C ASN A 48 -14.50 -7.54 4.37
N HIS A 49 -15.32 -7.76 3.34
CA HIS A 49 -16.69 -8.24 3.44
C HIS A 49 -17.65 -7.37 4.27
N VAL A 50 -17.38 -6.07 4.41
CA VAL A 50 -18.30 -5.14 5.06
C VAL A 50 -19.00 -4.26 4.04
N ASP A 51 -20.21 -3.81 4.36
CA ASP A 51 -20.95 -2.84 3.58
C ASP A 51 -20.34 -1.43 3.66
N ARG A 52 -20.75 -0.56 2.75
CA ARG A 52 -20.25 0.81 2.68
C ARG A 52 -20.46 1.60 3.98
N PRO A 53 -21.64 1.60 4.63
CA PRO A 53 -21.82 2.32 5.89
C PRO A 53 -20.90 1.83 7.01
N THR A 54 -20.70 0.52 7.11
CA THR A 54 -19.76 -0.08 8.07
C THR A 54 -18.32 0.35 7.78
N ARG A 55 -17.90 0.35 6.53
CA ARG A 55 -16.57 0.82 6.12
C ARG A 55 -16.34 2.28 6.51
N GLU A 56 -17.29 3.17 6.24
CA GLU A 56 -17.19 4.60 6.58
C GLU A 56 -17.03 4.81 8.09
N ARG A 57 -17.72 4.02 8.92
CA ARG A 57 -17.56 4.05 10.39
C ARG A 57 -16.18 3.56 10.85
N ILE A 58 -15.66 2.48 10.24
CA ILE A 58 -14.32 1.99 10.53
C ILE A 58 -13.28 3.03 10.17
N ILE A 59 -13.39 3.66 9.00
CA ILE A 59 -12.48 4.74 8.58
C ILE A 59 -12.51 5.90 9.57
N ALA A 60 -13.69 6.33 10.00
CA ALA A 60 -13.82 7.43 10.97
C ALA A 60 -13.12 7.09 12.29
N ALA A 61 -13.35 5.90 12.84
CA ALA A 61 -12.73 5.44 14.08
C ALA A 61 -11.20 5.33 13.99
N LEU A 62 -10.67 4.88 12.84
CA LEU A 62 -9.22 4.78 12.64
C LEU A 62 -8.55 6.14 12.45
N ARG A 63 -9.27 7.12 11.94
CA ARG A 63 -8.74 8.50 11.82
C ARG A 63 -8.69 9.24 13.17
N SER A 64 -9.50 8.86 14.13
CA SER A 64 -9.48 9.42 15.48
C SER A 64 -8.51 8.70 16.42
N TYR A 65 -7.85 7.64 15.96
CA TYR A 65 -6.86 6.91 16.76
C TYR A 65 -5.50 7.62 16.74
N ASP A 66 -4.99 7.96 17.93
CA ASP A 66 -3.76 8.74 18.11
C ASP A 66 -2.48 7.89 18.21
N GLY A 67 -2.60 6.56 18.32
CA GLY A 67 -1.47 5.65 18.41
C GLY A 67 -0.85 5.29 17.05
N ILE A 68 0.07 4.34 17.05
CA ILE A 68 0.69 3.82 15.84
C ILE A 68 -0.21 2.77 15.19
N GLY A 69 -0.83 3.09 14.05
CA GLY A 69 -1.63 2.15 13.27
C GLY A 69 -0.81 1.43 12.20
N ILE A 70 -0.85 0.10 12.19
CA ILE A 70 -0.34 -0.73 11.09
C ILE A 70 -1.54 -1.36 10.39
N LEU A 71 -1.75 -0.99 9.14
CA LEU A 71 -2.90 -1.40 8.36
C LEU A 71 -2.45 -2.21 7.15
N VAL A 72 -2.92 -3.45 7.06
CA VAL A 72 -2.79 -4.28 5.86
C VAL A 72 -4.15 -4.30 5.17
N SER A 73 -4.23 -3.80 3.94
CA SER A 73 -5.47 -3.79 3.18
C SER A 73 -5.23 -3.63 1.67
N HIS A 74 -6.19 -4.09 0.89
CA HIS A 74 -6.33 -3.79 -0.54
C HIS A 74 -7.42 -2.72 -0.82
N ASP A 75 -8.08 -2.21 0.21
CA ASP A 75 -9.06 -1.11 0.11
C ASP A 75 -8.34 0.24 0.00
N VAL A 76 -8.18 0.73 -1.22
CA VAL A 76 -7.53 2.01 -1.50
C VAL A 76 -8.19 3.17 -0.78
N ALA A 77 -9.52 3.18 -0.67
CA ALA A 77 -10.24 4.26 -0.01
C ALA A 77 -9.95 4.31 1.50
N LEU A 78 -9.81 3.14 2.13
CA LEU A 78 -9.40 3.04 3.53
C LEU A 78 -7.96 3.52 3.72
N ILE A 79 -7.02 3.04 2.91
CA ILE A 79 -5.62 3.42 3.02
C ILE A 79 -5.45 4.92 2.75
N ASP A 80 -6.11 5.47 1.72
CA ASP A 80 -6.03 6.89 1.39
C ASP A 80 -6.63 7.79 2.47
N ALA A 81 -7.61 7.30 3.21
CA ALA A 81 -8.23 8.06 4.28
C ALA A 81 -7.48 8.00 5.61
N ALA A 82 -6.77 6.89 5.91
CA ALA A 82 -6.20 6.62 7.23
C ALA A 82 -4.67 6.60 7.26
N ALA A 83 -3.98 6.30 6.14
CA ALA A 83 -2.53 6.14 6.16
C ALA A 83 -1.80 7.46 5.97
N SER A 84 -0.75 7.69 6.77
CA SER A 84 0.23 8.79 6.63
C SER A 84 1.50 8.35 5.90
N SER A 85 1.74 7.05 5.80
CA SER A 85 2.82 6.45 5.00
C SER A 85 2.43 5.05 4.54
N CYS A 86 3.00 4.60 3.41
CA CYS A 86 2.71 3.30 2.82
C CYS A 86 3.98 2.49 2.61
N ALA A 87 3.95 1.21 3.03
CA ALA A 87 4.97 0.23 2.67
C ALA A 87 4.52 -0.54 1.42
N LEU A 88 5.16 -0.28 0.28
CA LEU A 88 4.84 -0.90 -1.00
C LEU A 88 5.79 -2.07 -1.27
N PHE A 89 5.22 -3.23 -1.61
CA PHE A 89 5.99 -4.39 -2.09
C PHE A 89 6.21 -4.23 -3.59
N GLU A 90 7.45 -3.97 -3.99
CA GLU A 90 7.83 -3.71 -5.37
C GLU A 90 8.76 -4.81 -5.89
N ARG A 91 8.64 -5.14 -7.18
CA ARG A 91 9.62 -6.00 -7.85
C ARG A 91 10.76 -5.16 -8.38
N ASP A 92 11.97 -5.54 -8.02
CA ASP A 92 13.20 -4.94 -8.53
C ASP A 92 14.04 -6.01 -9.26
N HIS A 93 14.86 -5.58 -10.23
CA HIS A 93 15.73 -6.47 -10.99
C HIS A 93 17.19 -6.16 -10.69
N VAL A 94 17.82 -7.01 -9.89
CA VAL A 94 19.19 -6.83 -9.45
C VAL A 94 20.05 -8.01 -9.92
N ARG A 95 21.11 -7.71 -10.67
CA ARG A 95 22.09 -8.70 -11.17
C ARG A 95 21.47 -9.92 -11.87
N GLY A 96 20.43 -9.71 -12.68
CA GLY A 96 19.76 -10.78 -13.42
C GLY A 96 18.67 -11.53 -12.63
N HIS A 97 18.40 -11.15 -11.38
CA HIS A 97 17.38 -11.77 -10.54
C HIS A 97 16.26 -10.79 -10.21
N ASN A 98 15.02 -11.28 -10.19
CA ASN A 98 13.87 -10.54 -9.69
C ASN A 98 13.82 -10.70 -8.17
N ILE A 99 13.89 -9.60 -7.45
CA ILE A 99 13.73 -9.56 -5.99
C ILE A 99 12.50 -8.75 -5.63
N THR A 100 11.89 -9.05 -4.49
CA THR A 100 10.86 -8.21 -3.89
C THR A 100 11.50 -7.31 -2.85
N VAL A 101 11.29 -6.00 -2.99
CA VAL A 101 11.76 -4.99 -2.04
C VAL A 101 10.58 -4.31 -1.40
N VAL A 102 10.70 -3.93 -0.15
CA VAL A 102 9.72 -3.10 0.56
C VAL A 102 10.22 -1.66 0.55
N ARG A 103 9.43 -0.75 -0.01
CA ARG A 103 9.73 0.68 0.00
C ARG A 103 8.69 1.42 0.81
N VAL A 104 9.14 2.07 1.88
CA VAL A 104 8.28 2.95 2.67
C VAL A 104 8.27 4.32 2.01
N ARG A 105 7.07 4.83 1.74
CA ARG A 105 6.83 6.12 1.09
C ARG A 105 5.91 6.97 1.96
N PRO A 106 6.20 8.25 2.15
CA PRO A 106 5.30 9.17 2.85
C PRO A 106 4.03 9.40 2.03
N GLY A 107 2.95 9.72 2.74
CA GLY A 107 1.65 9.97 2.14
C GLY A 107 0.76 8.72 2.06
N ASN A 108 -0.44 8.93 1.54
CA ASN A 108 -1.42 7.88 1.33
C ASN A 108 -1.05 7.00 0.12
N TYR A 109 -1.82 5.93 -0.12
CA TYR A 109 -1.54 4.98 -1.19
C TYR A 109 -1.52 5.61 -2.58
N SER A 110 -2.48 6.50 -2.87
CA SER A 110 -2.54 7.17 -4.18
C SER A 110 -1.29 8.00 -4.45
N ALA A 111 -0.81 8.77 -3.49
CA ALA A 111 0.44 9.53 -3.60
C ALA A 111 1.65 8.61 -3.75
N ALA A 112 1.79 7.62 -2.86
CA ALA A 112 2.90 6.65 -2.86
C ALA A 112 2.97 5.86 -4.17
N SER A 113 1.81 5.44 -4.70
CA SER A 113 1.70 4.71 -5.97
C SER A 113 2.08 5.58 -7.17
N MET A 114 1.67 6.85 -7.20
CA MET A 114 2.06 7.79 -8.24
C MET A 114 3.57 8.01 -8.27
N ASP A 115 4.19 8.18 -7.11
CA ASP A 115 5.63 8.36 -7.01
C ASP A 115 6.39 7.11 -7.48
N ALA A 116 5.93 5.92 -7.07
CA ALA A 116 6.49 4.65 -7.56
C ALA A 116 6.38 4.52 -9.10
N GLN A 117 5.26 4.93 -9.68
CA GLN A 117 5.07 4.91 -11.14
C GLN A 117 6.00 5.89 -11.86
N ARG A 118 6.18 7.10 -11.32
CA ARG A 118 7.11 8.10 -11.87
C ARG A 118 8.55 7.60 -11.87
N GLU A 119 9.00 7.01 -10.77
CA GLU A 119 10.34 6.42 -10.65
C GLU A 119 10.55 5.29 -11.66
N ARG A 120 9.59 4.39 -11.80
CA ARG A 120 9.65 3.28 -12.79
C ARG A 120 9.70 3.81 -14.22
N ALA A 121 8.90 4.82 -14.55
CA ALA A 121 8.90 5.44 -15.87
C ALA A 121 10.25 6.12 -16.18
N ALA A 122 10.83 6.84 -15.21
CA ALA A 122 12.14 7.45 -15.34
C ALA A 122 13.25 6.40 -15.52
N ALA A 123 13.25 5.34 -14.72
CA ALA A 123 14.21 4.24 -14.83
C ALA A 123 14.11 3.53 -16.19
N ALA A 124 12.88 3.27 -16.68
CA ALA A 124 12.67 2.69 -18.02
C ALA A 124 13.14 3.60 -19.15
N GLY A 125 12.97 4.92 -18.99
CA GLY A 125 13.50 5.92 -19.92
C GLY A 125 15.03 5.91 -19.99
N MET A 126 15.69 5.92 -18.84
CA MET A 126 17.15 5.83 -18.73
C MET A 126 17.69 4.54 -19.36
N ALA A 127 17.05 3.40 -19.07
CA ALA A 127 17.45 2.10 -19.64
C ALA A 127 17.31 2.06 -21.17
N ARG A 128 16.24 2.65 -21.73
CA ARG A 128 16.09 2.78 -23.20
C ARG A 128 17.16 3.66 -23.81
N ASN A 129 17.49 4.79 -23.19
CA ASN A 129 18.53 5.69 -23.69
C ASN A 129 19.91 5.03 -23.63
N ALA A 130 20.25 4.34 -22.55
CA ALA A 130 21.49 3.60 -22.42
C ALA A 130 21.64 2.49 -23.50
N ARG A 131 20.54 1.75 -23.79
CA ARG A 131 20.53 0.75 -24.86
C ARG A 131 20.77 1.36 -26.25
N ARG A 132 20.09 2.50 -26.54
CA ARG A 132 20.29 3.21 -27.83
C ARG A 132 21.70 3.69 -27.98
N GLU A 133 22.30 4.22 -26.94
CA GLU A 133 23.71 4.69 -26.99
C GLU A 133 24.68 3.52 -27.16
N SER A 134 24.49 2.39 -26.48
CA SER A 134 25.29 1.18 -26.67
C SER A 134 25.21 0.71 -28.12
N THR A 135 24.02 0.57 -28.70
CA THR A 135 23.83 0.16 -30.08
C THR A 135 24.52 1.12 -31.06
N ARG A 136 24.49 2.43 -30.82
CA ARG A 136 25.14 3.44 -31.63
C ARG A 136 26.67 3.31 -31.58
N ILE A 137 27.22 3.08 -30.39
CA ILE A 137 28.66 2.87 -30.19
C ILE A 137 29.13 1.62 -30.94
N ASP A 138 28.38 0.52 -30.84
CA ASP A 138 28.71 -0.74 -31.49
C ASP A 138 28.68 -0.60 -33.02
N ALA A 139 27.68 0.08 -33.58
CA ALA A 139 27.63 0.36 -35.03
C ALA A 139 28.82 1.20 -35.51
N VAL A 140 29.28 2.18 -34.74
CA VAL A 140 30.45 3.00 -35.07
C VAL A 140 31.75 2.17 -35.02
N LYS A 141 31.86 1.24 -34.04
CA LYS A 141 32.99 0.33 -33.93
C LYS A 141 33.06 -0.61 -35.14
N GLU A 142 31.94 -1.22 -35.53
CA GLU A 142 31.86 -2.11 -36.70
C GLU A 142 32.26 -1.39 -38.01
N GLN A 143 31.79 -0.17 -38.21
CA GLN A 143 32.19 0.64 -39.38
C GLN A 143 33.69 0.93 -39.39
N ARG A 144 34.30 1.20 -38.26
CA ARG A 144 35.73 1.46 -38.12
C ARG A 144 36.57 0.22 -38.42
N ASP A 145 36.14 -0.91 -37.89
CA ASP A 145 36.85 -2.18 -38.09
C ASP A 145 36.70 -2.69 -39.52
N GLY A 146 35.55 -2.53 -40.16
CA GLY A 146 35.33 -2.81 -41.56
C GLY A 146 36.25 -1.98 -42.48
N ARG A 147 36.44 -0.70 -42.19
CA ARG A 147 37.38 0.17 -42.94
C ARG A 147 38.86 -0.20 -42.77
N ARG A 148 39.22 -0.80 -41.60
CA ARG A 148 40.58 -1.27 -41.34
C ARG A 148 40.91 -2.59 -42.07
N ARG A 149 39.93 -3.45 -42.31
CA ARG A 149 40.11 -4.72 -43.04
C ARG A 149 40.07 -4.57 -44.54
N ALA A 150 39.59 -3.46 -45.06
CA ALA A 150 39.51 -3.14 -46.50
C ALA A 150 40.71 -2.35 -47.04
N ARG A 151 41.74 -2.11 -46.21
CA ARG A 151 43.03 -1.55 -46.54
C ARG A 151 44.12 -2.62 -46.41
#